data_bcc2d925d24039f49b56218c914a5b65
#
_entry.id   bcc2d925d24039f49b56218c914a5b65
#
_cell.length_a   1.000
_cell.length_b   1.000
_cell.length_c   1.000
_cell.angle_alpha   90.00
_cell.angle_beta   90.00
_cell.angle_gamma   90.00
#
_symmetry.space_group_name_H-M   'P 1'
#
loop_
_entity.id
_entity.type
_entity.pdbx_description
1 polymer ?
#
loop_
_entity_poly.entity_id
_entity_poly.type
_entity_poly.pdbx_seq_one_letter_code
_entity_poly.pdbx_strand_id
1 'polypeptide(L)'
;YEKTATHTIDYLYVPFLTMPDSLVTVADSELKSYLNEHDAEYQREATRDLSYVVFDVVPSAQDSAAVREEIRLLAEELKNAENDSLFASINTDGIAPFGTYKPNNFPSWLIDSNTELTEGFVSTPVLDGNTYTVYRISKISEGDEAFVKASHILFKADDESDAAKNAAKAEARRVLNEIKAGADFAEMAAQYGTDGTASRGGDLGWFGENSQFVEEFKEAAFAFRGTGLLSDVVETEFGYHIIKITEAKTSRELKIAVIEKELFVSDETQNEAYRQAELFSQAATDVASFGEQALENTYVVKSANRLGKNDKRLGTIQNGRSVIYWLYNKADVGEVSDVFELENQYVVAVMTGEQEKGTARLEDVRNEISRKVIDQKKASQIMAKLASTSGSYEDRAAAYGTGARAGSSEVNLGSNSITGVGLAPVAVGVACSLDEGESTAAFEVQNGVMMITLRTKAALEELSDYEAYRGVVTNRYASYRRREEPLTFQNIYNALIEKADIEDNRYKFY
;
A
#
# COMPACT_ATOMS: atom_id res chain seq x y z
N TYR A 1 10.92 38.20 11.74
CA TYR A 1 12.08 39.09 12.00
C TYR A 1 12.70 38.73 13.34
N GLU A 2 12.00 38.85 14.47
CA GLU A 2 12.53 38.53 15.80
C GLU A 2 13.08 37.10 15.91
N LYS A 3 12.50 36.15 15.18
CA LYS A 3 12.99 34.77 15.13
C LYS A 3 14.38 34.59 14.51
N THR A 4 14.91 35.59 13.80
CA THR A 4 16.23 35.54 13.15
C THR A 4 17.36 36.12 14.03
N ALA A 5 17.01 36.74 15.19
CA ALA A 5 18.00 37.23 16.12
C ALA A 5 18.84 36.08 16.68
N THR A 6 20.13 36.09 16.40
CA THR A 6 21.04 35.04 16.83
C THR A 6 21.70 35.44 18.16
N HIS A 7 21.52 34.63 19.18
CA HIS A 7 22.10 34.78 20.50
C HIS A 7 23.23 33.77 20.71
N THR A 8 24.28 34.14 21.37
CA THR A 8 25.38 33.24 21.74
C THR A 8 25.20 32.77 23.17
N ILE A 9 25.21 31.48 23.38
CA ILE A 9 25.09 30.86 24.71
C ILE A 9 26.31 30.01 25.03
N ASP A 10 26.67 29.97 26.30
CA ASP A 10 27.46 28.90 26.87
C ASP A 10 26.52 27.93 27.58
N TYR A 11 26.83 26.66 27.52
CA TYR A 11 25.97 25.63 28.12
C TYR A 11 26.78 24.51 28.79
N LEU A 12 26.16 23.90 29.77
CA LEU A 12 26.53 22.59 30.30
C LEU A 12 25.34 21.63 30.00
N TYR A 13 25.62 20.49 29.41
CA TYR A 13 24.65 19.46 29.08
C TYR A 13 25.06 18.11 29.64
N VAL A 14 24.12 17.44 30.30
CA VAL A 14 24.27 16.08 30.84
C VAL A 14 23.15 15.22 30.27
N PRO A 15 23.45 14.31 29.29
CA PRO A 15 22.46 13.43 28.72
C PRO A 15 21.98 12.37 29.73
N PHE A 16 20.72 11.95 29.65
CA PHE A 16 20.16 10.87 30.47
C PHE A 16 20.90 9.53 30.30
N LEU A 17 21.53 9.31 29.16
CA LEU A 17 22.38 8.14 28.91
C LEU A 17 23.59 8.01 29.85
N THR A 18 23.99 9.10 30.54
CA THR A 18 25.03 9.04 31.58
C THR A 18 24.62 8.25 32.82
N MET A 19 23.31 7.98 32.96
CA MET A 19 22.75 7.21 34.06
C MET A 19 21.97 6.02 33.49
N PRO A 20 22.44 4.77 33.72
CA PRO A 20 21.73 3.57 33.33
C PRO A 20 20.32 3.49 33.95
N ASP A 21 19.31 3.03 33.19
CA ASP A 21 17.93 2.86 33.67
C ASP A 21 17.87 1.91 34.89
N SER A 22 18.77 0.93 34.96
CA SER A 22 18.86 -0.03 36.06
C SER A 22 19.15 0.62 37.43
N LEU A 23 19.62 1.85 37.46
CA LEU A 23 19.86 2.59 38.71
C LEU A 23 18.62 3.37 39.16
N VAL A 24 17.54 3.40 38.36
CA VAL A 24 16.31 4.13 38.65
C VAL A 24 15.17 3.15 38.86
N THR A 25 14.71 3.01 40.11
CA THR A 25 13.56 2.18 40.44
C THR A 25 12.29 3.00 40.30
N VAL A 26 11.29 2.44 39.66
CA VAL A 26 9.95 3.08 39.50
C VAL A 26 8.90 2.16 40.12
N ALA A 27 8.11 2.68 41.04
CA ALA A 27 7.02 1.97 41.67
C ALA A 27 5.70 2.21 40.92
N ASP A 28 4.78 1.25 41.00
CA ASP A 28 3.45 1.36 40.38
C ASP A 28 2.66 2.57 40.87
N SER A 29 2.86 3.00 42.13
CA SER A 29 2.25 4.21 42.67
C SER A 29 2.70 5.47 41.96
N GLU A 30 3.95 5.54 41.51
CA GLU A 30 4.49 6.70 40.80
C GLU A 30 3.96 6.75 39.36
N LEU A 31 3.81 5.58 38.72
CA LEU A 31 3.18 5.50 37.40
C LEU A 31 1.71 5.94 37.45
N LYS A 32 0.98 5.54 38.50
CA LYS A 32 -0.42 5.99 38.72
C LYS A 32 -0.50 7.49 38.99
N SER A 33 0.42 8.02 39.79
CA SER A 33 0.48 9.48 40.06
C SER A 33 0.71 10.25 38.77
N TYR A 34 1.69 9.82 37.98
CA TYR A 34 1.99 10.43 36.69
C TYR A 34 0.79 10.42 35.75
N LEU A 35 0.13 9.27 35.61
CA LEU A 35 -1.06 9.14 34.78
C LEU A 35 -2.20 10.08 35.21
N ASN A 36 -2.42 10.20 36.53
CA ASN A 36 -3.45 11.08 37.07
C ASN A 36 -3.10 12.57 36.88
N GLU A 37 -1.85 12.95 37.04
CA GLU A 37 -1.40 14.33 36.86
C GLU A 37 -1.42 14.76 35.37
N HIS A 38 -1.35 13.80 34.45
CA HIS A 38 -1.33 14.02 33.01
C HIS A 38 -2.54 13.39 32.31
N ASP A 39 -3.65 13.21 32.99
CA ASP A 39 -4.83 12.50 32.51
C ASP A 39 -5.35 13.02 31.17
N ALA A 40 -5.23 14.32 30.91
CA ALA A 40 -5.61 14.95 29.65
C ALA A 40 -4.80 14.45 28.43
N GLU A 41 -3.54 14.01 28.66
CA GLU A 41 -2.70 13.44 27.57
C GLU A 41 -3.09 11.99 27.25
N TYR A 42 -3.73 11.30 28.18
CA TYR A 42 -4.06 9.88 28.14
C TYR A 42 -5.55 9.58 27.97
N GLN A 43 -6.33 10.58 27.52
CA GLN A 43 -7.73 10.34 27.19
C GLN A 43 -7.88 9.40 25.99
N ARG A 44 -8.82 8.47 26.10
CA ARG A 44 -9.18 7.50 25.05
C ARG A 44 -10.68 7.57 24.79
N GLU A 45 -11.05 7.45 23.53
CA GLU A 45 -12.45 7.25 23.16
C GLU A 45 -12.89 5.81 23.52
N ALA A 46 -14.19 5.63 23.66
CA ALA A 46 -14.76 4.30 23.88
C ALA A 46 -14.44 3.38 22.70
N THR A 47 -13.95 2.17 22.99
CA THR A 47 -13.67 1.14 21.98
C THR A 47 -14.21 -0.20 22.42
N ARG A 48 -14.45 -1.08 21.45
CA ARG A 48 -14.89 -2.45 21.66
C ARG A 48 -13.99 -3.40 20.88
N ASP A 49 -13.80 -4.58 21.43
CA ASP A 49 -13.05 -5.66 20.82
C ASP A 49 -13.99 -6.84 20.52
N LEU A 50 -13.78 -7.51 19.38
CA LEU A 50 -14.53 -8.71 19.05
C LEU A 50 -13.68 -9.72 18.31
N SER A 51 -14.11 -10.97 18.37
CA SER A 51 -13.69 -12.03 17.45
C SER A 51 -14.88 -12.41 16.55
N TYR A 52 -14.61 -12.84 15.34
CA TYR A 52 -15.66 -13.18 14.38
C TYR A 52 -15.26 -14.31 13.43
N VAL A 53 -16.25 -15.03 12.94
CA VAL A 53 -16.14 -16.04 11.87
C VAL A 53 -16.91 -15.54 10.66
N VAL A 54 -16.36 -15.78 9.46
CA VAL A 54 -16.96 -15.42 8.17
C VAL A 54 -17.37 -16.69 7.45
N PHE A 55 -18.58 -16.69 6.93
CA PHE A 55 -19.15 -17.72 6.08
C PHE A 55 -19.32 -17.09 4.68
N ASP A 56 -18.37 -17.36 3.81
CA ASP A 56 -18.36 -16.78 2.46
C ASP A 56 -19.46 -17.39 1.60
N VAL A 57 -20.18 -16.54 0.88
CA VAL A 57 -21.20 -16.95 -0.10
C VAL A 57 -20.55 -16.93 -1.47
N VAL A 58 -19.96 -18.07 -1.84
CA VAL A 58 -19.28 -18.28 -3.13
C VAL A 58 -19.94 -19.40 -3.90
N PRO A 59 -19.93 -19.37 -5.25
CA PRO A 59 -20.51 -20.45 -6.05
C PRO A 59 -19.97 -21.82 -5.66
N SER A 60 -20.87 -22.75 -5.42
CA SER A 60 -20.56 -24.14 -5.07
C SER A 60 -20.11 -24.96 -6.29
N ALA A 61 -19.58 -26.15 -6.03
CA ALA A 61 -19.29 -27.11 -7.09
C ALA A 61 -20.57 -27.52 -7.87
N GLN A 62 -21.73 -27.48 -7.21
CA GLN A 62 -23.02 -27.77 -7.83
C GLN A 62 -23.46 -26.62 -8.73
N ASP A 63 -23.29 -25.35 -8.30
CA ASP A 63 -23.55 -24.16 -9.12
C ASP A 63 -22.69 -24.22 -10.39
N SER A 64 -21.38 -24.46 -10.21
CA SER A 64 -20.46 -24.61 -11.32
C SER A 64 -20.81 -25.72 -12.27
N ALA A 65 -21.26 -26.87 -11.76
CA ALA A 65 -21.69 -27.99 -12.58
C ALA A 65 -22.98 -27.65 -13.35
N ALA A 66 -23.93 -26.96 -12.75
CA ALA A 66 -25.18 -26.55 -13.40
C ALA A 66 -24.92 -25.57 -14.56
N VAL A 67 -24.13 -24.50 -14.34
CA VAL A 67 -23.79 -23.56 -15.41
C VAL A 67 -22.95 -24.20 -16.50
N ARG A 68 -22.03 -25.09 -16.14
CA ARG A 68 -21.22 -25.84 -17.11
C ARG A 68 -22.07 -26.75 -17.97
N GLU A 69 -23.10 -27.41 -17.42
CA GLU A 69 -23.99 -28.25 -18.18
C GLU A 69 -24.91 -27.42 -19.08
N GLU A 70 -25.44 -26.31 -18.61
CA GLU A 70 -26.20 -25.34 -19.42
C GLU A 70 -25.42 -24.92 -20.65
N ILE A 71 -24.19 -24.39 -20.46
CA ILE A 71 -23.40 -23.93 -21.59
C ILE A 71 -22.91 -25.06 -22.50
N ARG A 72 -22.76 -26.30 -21.97
CA ARG A 72 -22.48 -27.48 -22.78
C ARG A 72 -23.64 -27.79 -23.74
N LEU A 73 -24.87 -27.70 -23.25
CA LEU A 73 -26.06 -27.89 -24.07
C LEU A 73 -26.18 -26.81 -25.14
N LEU A 74 -25.95 -25.54 -24.76
CA LEU A 74 -25.90 -24.42 -25.71
C LEU A 74 -24.81 -24.62 -26.78
N ALA A 75 -23.66 -25.18 -26.42
CA ALA A 75 -22.60 -25.51 -27.38
C ALA A 75 -23.06 -26.56 -28.43
N GLU A 76 -23.83 -27.57 -28.01
CA GLU A 76 -24.37 -28.56 -28.93
C GLU A 76 -25.45 -27.96 -29.85
N GLU A 77 -26.30 -27.09 -29.33
CA GLU A 77 -27.30 -26.40 -30.13
C GLU A 77 -26.65 -25.39 -31.09
N LEU A 78 -25.61 -24.68 -30.66
CA LEU A 78 -24.85 -23.75 -31.48
C LEU A 78 -24.26 -24.45 -32.72
N LYS A 79 -23.82 -25.70 -32.62
CA LYS A 79 -23.31 -26.48 -33.78
C LYS A 79 -24.28 -26.53 -34.95
N ASN A 80 -25.58 -26.53 -34.65
CA ASN A 80 -26.65 -26.69 -35.62
C ASN A 80 -27.45 -25.41 -35.89
N ALA A 81 -27.03 -24.29 -35.30
CA ALA A 81 -27.70 -23.00 -35.46
C ALA A 81 -27.62 -22.53 -36.92
N GLU A 82 -28.74 -22.07 -37.48
CA GLU A 82 -28.81 -21.51 -38.84
C GLU A 82 -28.15 -20.13 -38.88
N ASN A 83 -28.16 -19.38 -37.77
CA ASN A 83 -27.57 -18.07 -37.64
C ASN A 83 -26.82 -17.94 -36.30
N ASP A 84 -25.51 -18.12 -36.35
CA ASP A 84 -24.64 -18.16 -35.17
C ASP A 84 -24.67 -16.85 -34.36
N SER A 85 -24.68 -15.71 -35.07
CA SER A 85 -24.72 -14.40 -34.46
C SER A 85 -26.01 -14.17 -33.67
N LEU A 86 -27.15 -14.53 -34.25
CA LEU A 86 -28.44 -14.39 -33.60
C LEU A 86 -28.55 -15.38 -32.41
N PHE A 87 -28.12 -16.63 -32.59
CA PHE A 87 -28.14 -17.63 -31.55
C PHE A 87 -27.28 -17.20 -30.34
N ALA A 88 -26.06 -16.75 -30.60
CA ALA A 88 -25.18 -16.28 -29.55
C ALA A 88 -25.77 -15.06 -28.82
N SER A 89 -26.34 -14.10 -29.54
CA SER A 89 -26.90 -12.88 -28.93
C SER A 89 -28.13 -13.12 -28.04
N ILE A 90 -28.87 -14.21 -28.26
CA ILE A 90 -30.02 -14.58 -27.43
C ILE A 90 -29.62 -15.36 -26.20
N ASN A 91 -28.53 -16.13 -26.27
CA ASN A 91 -28.15 -17.11 -25.25
C ASN A 91 -26.94 -16.71 -24.39
N THR A 92 -26.32 -15.57 -24.67
CA THR A 92 -25.16 -15.10 -23.88
C THR A 92 -25.56 -14.11 -22.80
N ASP A 93 -24.85 -14.10 -21.69
CA ASP A 93 -24.86 -13.05 -20.67
C ASP A 93 -23.84 -11.95 -21.01
N GLY A 94 -22.91 -12.23 -21.95
CA GLY A 94 -21.86 -11.31 -22.39
C GLY A 94 -22.35 -10.23 -23.34
N ILE A 95 -21.58 -9.16 -23.45
CA ILE A 95 -21.91 -7.97 -24.25
C ILE A 95 -21.44 -8.04 -25.72
N ALA A 96 -20.59 -9.01 -26.06
CA ALA A 96 -19.96 -9.13 -27.38
C ALA A 96 -20.20 -10.53 -27.99
N PRO A 97 -21.46 -10.90 -28.32
CA PRO A 97 -21.82 -12.25 -28.74
C PRO A 97 -21.26 -12.66 -30.10
N PHE A 98 -20.80 -11.73 -30.91
CA PHE A 98 -20.28 -11.99 -32.24
C PHE A 98 -19.25 -10.93 -32.64
N GLY A 99 -18.11 -11.36 -33.18
CA GLY A 99 -17.05 -10.46 -33.59
C GLY A 99 -16.16 -11.01 -34.68
N THR A 100 -15.38 -10.09 -35.28
CA THR A 100 -14.28 -10.44 -36.18
C THR A 100 -12.97 -10.33 -35.38
N TYR A 101 -12.23 -11.42 -35.37
CA TYR A 101 -10.97 -11.56 -34.63
C TYR A 101 -9.83 -11.70 -35.63
N LYS A 102 -8.76 -10.97 -35.39
CA LYS A 102 -7.50 -11.00 -36.12
C LYS A 102 -6.43 -11.70 -35.29
N PRO A 103 -5.32 -12.14 -35.89
CA PRO A 103 -4.28 -12.87 -35.15
C PRO A 103 -3.78 -12.20 -33.87
N ASN A 104 -3.75 -10.88 -33.82
CA ASN A 104 -3.29 -10.10 -32.65
C ASN A 104 -4.34 -9.99 -31.52
N ASN A 105 -5.59 -10.40 -31.76
CA ASN A 105 -6.66 -10.38 -30.76
C ASN A 105 -7.45 -11.68 -30.71
N PHE A 106 -6.86 -12.80 -31.14
CA PHE A 106 -7.47 -14.10 -30.94
C PHE A 106 -7.67 -14.39 -29.44
N PRO A 107 -8.79 -14.99 -29.03
CA PRO A 107 -8.98 -15.44 -27.66
C PRO A 107 -7.83 -16.37 -27.22
N SER A 108 -7.45 -16.29 -25.94
CA SER A 108 -6.28 -17.04 -25.40
C SER A 108 -6.42 -18.57 -25.61
N TRP A 109 -7.62 -19.11 -25.42
CA TRP A 109 -7.88 -20.55 -25.64
C TRP A 109 -7.58 -21.00 -27.07
N LEU A 110 -7.70 -20.08 -28.06
CA LEU A 110 -7.41 -20.38 -29.46
C LEU A 110 -5.90 -20.42 -29.73
N ILE A 111 -5.15 -19.63 -28.98
CA ILE A 111 -3.68 -19.54 -29.08
C ILE A 111 -3.03 -20.80 -28.48
N ASP A 112 -3.59 -21.27 -27.36
CA ASP A 112 -3.05 -22.40 -26.58
C ASP A 112 -3.49 -23.78 -27.11
N SER A 113 -4.50 -23.82 -27.97
CA SER A 113 -5.01 -25.07 -28.52
C SER A 113 -4.25 -25.46 -29.79
N ASN A 114 -3.63 -26.65 -29.80
CA ASN A 114 -3.14 -27.30 -31.03
C ASN A 114 -4.31 -27.75 -31.96
N THR A 115 -5.46 -27.11 -31.84
CA THR A 115 -6.66 -27.48 -32.58
C THR A 115 -6.64 -26.88 -33.97
N GLU A 116 -6.84 -27.69 -34.99
CA GLU A 116 -6.98 -27.22 -36.38
C GLU A 116 -8.27 -26.37 -36.48
N LEU A 117 -8.09 -25.07 -36.73
CA LEU A 117 -9.19 -24.11 -36.82
C LEU A 117 -9.93 -24.30 -38.15
N THR A 118 -11.16 -24.77 -38.04
CA THR A 118 -12.05 -24.98 -39.21
C THR A 118 -13.37 -24.22 -39.02
N GLU A 119 -14.01 -23.82 -40.11
CA GLU A 119 -15.36 -23.30 -40.05
C GLU A 119 -16.33 -24.33 -39.44
N GLY A 120 -17.19 -23.86 -38.55
CA GLY A 120 -18.13 -24.72 -37.80
C GLY A 120 -17.55 -25.32 -36.52
N PHE A 121 -16.26 -25.18 -36.26
CA PHE A 121 -15.65 -25.63 -34.98
C PHE A 121 -16.35 -24.97 -33.79
N VAL A 122 -16.73 -25.75 -32.78
CA VAL A 122 -17.26 -25.26 -31.50
C VAL A 122 -16.35 -25.78 -30.38
N SER A 123 -15.88 -24.85 -29.54
CA SER A 123 -15.04 -25.20 -28.39
C SER A 123 -15.82 -25.99 -27.32
N THR A 124 -15.11 -26.69 -26.46
CA THR A 124 -15.64 -27.08 -25.14
C THR A 124 -15.78 -25.82 -24.26
N PRO A 125 -16.70 -25.86 -23.25
CA PRO A 125 -16.78 -24.76 -22.28
C PRO A 125 -15.44 -24.51 -21.58
N VAL A 126 -14.99 -23.27 -21.60
CA VAL A 126 -13.77 -22.79 -20.94
C VAL A 126 -14.18 -21.89 -19.79
N LEU A 127 -13.67 -22.16 -18.59
CA LEU A 127 -13.87 -21.30 -17.43
C LEU A 127 -12.70 -20.31 -17.33
N ASP A 128 -13.00 -19.01 -17.37
CA ASP A 128 -12.06 -17.93 -17.10
C ASP A 128 -12.66 -17.01 -16.02
N GLY A 129 -11.98 -16.92 -14.88
CA GLY A 129 -12.52 -16.23 -13.72
C GLY A 129 -13.86 -16.84 -13.27
N ASN A 130 -14.93 -16.07 -13.40
CA ASN A 130 -16.29 -16.43 -13.00
C ASN A 130 -17.23 -16.66 -14.22
N THR A 131 -16.68 -16.88 -15.42
CA THR A 131 -17.46 -16.97 -16.64
C THR A 131 -17.09 -18.23 -17.43
N TYR A 132 -18.09 -19.05 -17.75
CA TYR A 132 -17.94 -20.11 -18.73
C TYR A 132 -18.18 -19.55 -20.12
N THR A 133 -17.27 -19.83 -21.04
CA THR A 133 -17.34 -19.34 -22.42
C THR A 133 -17.26 -20.49 -23.42
N VAL A 134 -18.08 -20.42 -24.46
CA VAL A 134 -18.04 -21.28 -25.65
C VAL A 134 -17.89 -20.41 -26.88
N TYR A 135 -17.04 -20.83 -27.78
CA TYR A 135 -16.73 -20.16 -29.02
C TYR A 135 -17.12 -21.04 -30.22
N ARG A 136 -17.68 -20.44 -31.28
CA ARG A 136 -17.85 -21.08 -32.57
C ARG A 136 -17.16 -20.27 -33.67
N ILE A 137 -16.33 -20.90 -34.46
CA ILE A 137 -15.77 -20.30 -35.67
C ILE A 137 -16.82 -20.33 -36.77
N SER A 138 -17.51 -19.23 -36.96
CA SER A 138 -18.60 -19.09 -37.92
C SER A 138 -18.10 -18.97 -39.35
N LYS A 139 -16.98 -18.25 -39.52
CA LYS A 139 -16.36 -18.04 -40.84
C LYS A 139 -14.87 -17.79 -40.72
N ILE A 140 -14.13 -18.29 -41.72
CA ILE A 140 -12.71 -17.98 -41.92
C ILE A 140 -12.59 -17.21 -43.24
N SER A 141 -11.93 -16.06 -43.23
CA SER A 141 -11.74 -15.22 -44.42
C SER A 141 -10.36 -14.57 -44.40
N GLU A 142 -9.91 -14.14 -45.57
CA GLU A 142 -8.75 -13.26 -45.66
C GLU A 142 -9.22 -11.82 -45.43
N GLY A 143 -8.48 -11.09 -44.58
CA GLY A 143 -8.67 -9.67 -44.31
C GLY A 143 -7.73 -8.81 -45.14
N ASP A 144 -7.89 -7.49 -45.00
CA ASP A 144 -7.11 -6.49 -45.76
C ASP A 144 -5.71 -6.21 -45.14
N GLU A 145 -5.44 -6.70 -43.92
CA GLU A 145 -4.21 -6.49 -43.19
C GLU A 145 -3.50 -7.80 -42.92
N ALA A 146 -2.19 -7.86 -43.19
CA ALA A 146 -1.39 -9.00 -42.83
C ALA A 146 -0.79 -8.88 -41.44
N PHE A 147 -0.63 -10.03 -40.78
CA PHE A 147 -0.04 -10.20 -39.44
C PHE A 147 1.10 -11.20 -39.48
N VAL A 148 2.07 -11.01 -38.60
CA VAL A 148 3.18 -11.92 -38.36
C VAL A 148 3.43 -12.04 -36.86
N LYS A 149 3.82 -13.23 -36.39
CA LYS A 149 4.26 -13.42 -35.01
C LYS A 149 5.79 -13.54 -34.98
N ALA A 150 6.43 -12.75 -34.13
CA ALA A 150 7.87 -12.76 -34.04
C ALA A 150 8.40 -12.59 -32.63
N SER A 151 9.64 -13.01 -32.45
CA SER A 151 10.48 -12.65 -31.30
C SER A 151 11.68 -11.87 -31.78
N HIS A 152 12.22 -10.98 -30.95
CA HIS A 152 13.41 -10.22 -31.26
C HIS A 152 14.38 -10.10 -30.09
N ILE A 153 15.63 -9.74 -30.40
CA ILE A 153 16.64 -9.34 -29.43
C ILE A 153 17.19 -8.00 -29.87
N LEU A 154 17.00 -6.97 -29.03
CA LEU A 154 17.48 -5.62 -29.30
C LEU A 154 18.83 -5.38 -28.62
N PHE A 155 19.78 -4.89 -29.41
CA PHE A 155 21.09 -4.42 -28.96
C PHE A 155 21.18 -2.92 -29.17
N LYS A 156 21.18 -2.16 -28.06
CA LYS A 156 21.35 -0.71 -28.09
C LYS A 156 22.84 -0.36 -28.07
N ALA A 157 23.20 0.72 -28.74
CA ALA A 157 24.52 1.31 -28.57
C ALA A 157 24.56 2.09 -27.22
N ASP A 158 25.72 2.09 -26.55
CA ASP A 158 25.89 2.80 -25.27
C ASP A 158 25.81 4.33 -25.43
N ASP A 159 26.17 4.83 -26.61
CA ASP A 159 26.07 6.23 -26.99
C ASP A 159 25.90 6.37 -28.53
N GLU A 160 25.76 7.60 -29.02
CA GLU A 160 25.55 7.91 -30.44
C GLU A 160 26.82 7.85 -31.29
N SER A 161 27.98 7.47 -30.74
CA SER A 161 29.24 7.38 -31.49
C SER A 161 29.21 6.22 -32.46
N ASP A 162 29.90 6.37 -33.61
CA ASP A 162 30.10 5.29 -34.60
C ASP A 162 30.78 4.07 -33.97
N ALA A 163 31.65 4.27 -32.99
CA ALA A 163 32.34 3.21 -32.29
C ALA A 163 31.36 2.35 -31.47
N ALA A 164 30.46 2.97 -30.69
CA ALA A 164 29.44 2.28 -29.90
C ALA A 164 28.42 1.57 -30.81
N LYS A 165 27.97 2.21 -31.87
CA LYS A 165 27.07 1.61 -32.89
C LYS A 165 27.70 0.38 -33.54
N ASN A 166 28.96 0.48 -33.93
CA ASN A 166 29.69 -0.65 -34.53
C ASN A 166 29.91 -1.81 -33.52
N ALA A 167 30.15 -1.49 -32.25
CA ALA A 167 30.25 -2.49 -31.18
C ALA A 167 28.94 -3.25 -30.97
N ALA A 168 27.82 -2.54 -30.86
CA ALA A 168 26.49 -3.14 -30.73
C ALA A 168 26.12 -4.02 -31.94
N LYS A 169 26.44 -3.57 -33.16
CA LYS A 169 26.25 -4.34 -34.39
C LYS A 169 27.08 -5.62 -34.41
N ALA A 170 28.32 -5.52 -33.97
CA ALA A 170 29.23 -6.68 -33.92
C ALA A 170 28.74 -7.70 -32.90
N GLU A 171 28.25 -7.24 -31.72
CA GLU A 171 27.68 -8.08 -30.67
C GLU A 171 26.39 -8.76 -31.14
N ALA A 172 25.50 -8.02 -31.77
CA ALA A 172 24.27 -8.58 -32.35
C ALA A 172 24.59 -9.68 -33.38
N ARG A 173 25.58 -9.46 -34.25
CA ARG A 173 26.00 -10.47 -35.21
C ARG A 173 26.66 -11.69 -34.57
N ARG A 174 27.43 -11.50 -33.50
CA ARG A 174 28.00 -12.60 -32.72
C ARG A 174 26.89 -13.49 -32.15
N VAL A 175 25.92 -12.89 -31.45
CA VAL A 175 24.79 -13.62 -30.88
C VAL A 175 23.91 -14.26 -31.95
N LEU A 176 23.68 -13.59 -33.09
CA LEU A 176 22.99 -14.19 -34.23
C LEU A 176 23.68 -15.47 -34.72
N ASN A 177 25.00 -15.47 -34.79
CA ASN A 177 25.77 -16.66 -35.20
C ASN A 177 25.69 -17.79 -34.17
N GLU A 178 25.65 -17.48 -32.88
CA GLU A 178 25.44 -18.46 -31.82
C GLU A 178 24.07 -19.11 -31.91
N ILE A 179 23.00 -18.30 -32.14
CA ILE A 179 21.64 -18.83 -32.38
C ILE A 179 21.62 -19.71 -33.63
N LYS A 180 22.29 -19.31 -34.72
CA LYS A 180 22.43 -20.13 -35.93
C LYS A 180 23.18 -21.44 -35.66
N ALA A 181 24.09 -21.45 -34.69
CA ALA A 181 24.80 -22.64 -34.27
C ALA A 181 24.05 -23.53 -33.29
N GLY A 182 22.83 -23.13 -32.88
CA GLY A 182 21.92 -23.94 -32.06
C GLY A 182 21.69 -23.42 -30.63
N ALA A 183 22.17 -22.20 -30.28
CA ALA A 183 21.84 -21.59 -29.02
C ALA A 183 20.33 -21.26 -28.93
N ASP A 184 19.77 -21.40 -27.77
CA ASP A 184 18.33 -21.10 -27.56
C ASP A 184 18.04 -19.60 -27.67
N PHE A 185 17.05 -19.25 -28.49
CA PHE A 185 16.73 -17.85 -28.78
C PHE A 185 16.24 -17.11 -27.53
N ALA A 186 15.41 -17.77 -26.70
CA ALA A 186 14.82 -17.13 -25.53
C ALA A 186 15.89 -16.91 -24.44
N GLU A 187 16.82 -17.85 -24.27
CA GLU A 187 17.96 -17.67 -23.34
C GLU A 187 18.85 -16.50 -23.80
N MET A 188 19.14 -16.43 -25.12
CA MET A 188 19.92 -15.32 -25.68
C MET A 188 19.18 -13.97 -25.53
N ALA A 189 17.87 -13.95 -25.72
CA ALA A 189 17.08 -12.75 -25.49
C ALA A 189 17.14 -12.29 -24.02
N ALA A 190 17.00 -13.22 -23.07
CA ALA A 190 17.10 -12.92 -21.65
C ALA A 190 18.50 -12.42 -21.24
N GLN A 191 19.55 -12.93 -21.88
CA GLN A 191 20.94 -12.59 -21.56
C GLN A 191 21.39 -11.28 -22.19
N TYR A 192 21.01 -11.01 -23.43
CA TYR A 192 21.56 -9.90 -24.24
C TYR A 192 20.55 -8.84 -24.64
N GLY A 193 19.26 -9.13 -24.53
CA GLY A 193 18.21 -8.17 -24.88
C GLY A 193 18.20 -6.96 -23.96
N THR A 194 18.07 -5.76 -24.53
CA THR A 194 18.14 -4.49 -23.81
C THR A 194 16.77 -3.82 -23.65
N ASP A 195 15.69 -4.51 -23.96
CA ASP A 195 14.32 -3.99 -23.87
C ASP A 195 13.40 -4.84 -22.96
N GLY A 196 12.14 -4.40 -22.81
CA GLY A 196 11.17 -5.07 -21.92
C GLY A 196 10.72 -6.47 -22.38
N THR A 197 11.09 -6.91 -23.60
CA THR A 197 10.75 -8.25 -24.11
C THR A 197 11.78 -9.30 -23.69
N ALA A 198 12.98 -8.89 -23.33
CA ALA A 198 14.09 -9.78 -22.98
C ALA A 198 13.69 -10.84 -21.93
N SER A 199 13.03 -10.44 -20.86
CA SER A 199 12.56 -11.35 -19.79
C SER A 199 11.50 -12.36 -20.22
N ARG A 200 10.90 -12.17 -21.39
CA ARG A 200 9.90 -13.07 -22.00
C ARG A 200 10.46 -13.78 -23.24
N GLY A 201 11.78 -13.93 -23.32
CA GLY A 201 12.44 -14.58 -24.45
C GLY A 201 12.37 -13.78 -25.76
N GLY A 202 12.16 -12.47 -25.67
CA GLY A 202 12.04 -11.58 -26.82
C GLY A 202 10.69 -11.63 -27.54
N ASP A 203 9.68 -12.30 -27.00
CA ASP A 203 8.36 -12.46 -27.64
C ASP A 203 7.62 -11.13 -27.78
N LEU A 204 7.27 -10.78 -29.03
CA LEU A 204 6.48 -9.62 -29.43
C LEU A 204 4.99 -9.97 -29.63
N GLY A 205 4.66 -11.26 -29.68
CA GLY A 205 3.33 -11.70 -30.09
C GLY A 205 3.06 -11.44 -31.58
N TRP A 206 1.76 -11.43 -31.93
CA TRP A 206 1.29 -11.09 -33.25
C TRP A 206 1.23 -9.56 -33.44
N PHE A 207 1.70 -9.06 -34.58
CA PHE A 207 1.56 -7.66 -34.96
C PHE A 207 1.23 -7.51 -36.45
N GLY A 208 0.46 -6.50 -36.78
CA GLY A 208 0.02 -6.19 -38.13
C GLY A 208 0.94 -5.20 -38.86
N GLU A 209 0.79 -5.10 -40.16
CA GLU A 209 1.49 -4.10 -41.00
C GLU A 209 1.26 -2.66 -40.52
N ASN A 210 0.09 -2.38 -39.92
CA ASN A 210 -0.27 -1.08 -39.36
C ASN A 210 0.14 -0.86 -37.90
N SER A 211 0.95 -1.77 -37.31
CA SER A 211 1.43 -1.63 -35.94
C SER A 211 2.43 -0.47 -35.79
N GLN A 212 2.65 -0.03 -34.54
CA GLN A 212 3.55 1.10 -34.23
C GLN A 212 5.05 0.74 -34.24
N PHE A 213 5.42 -0.40 -34.80
CA PHE A 213 6.84 -0.72 -35.00
C PHE A 213 7.43 0.16 -36.10
N VAL A 214 8.74 0.44 -35.99
CA VAL A 214 9.48 1.21 -36.99
C VAL A 214 9.51 0.48 -38.34
N GLU A 215 9.57 1.23 -39.43
CA GLU A 215 9.32 0.70 -40.75
C GLU A 215 10.36 -0.36 -41.16
N GLU A 216 11.64 -0.13 -40.84
CA GLU A 216 12.71 -1.07 -41.15
C GLU A 216 12.52 -2.45 -40.48
N PHE A 217 11.98 -2.43 -39.26
CA PHE A 217 11.64 -3.67 -38.53
C PHE A 217 10.46 -4.40 -39.19
N LYS A 218 9.39 -3.66 -39.53
CA LYS A 218 8.21 -4.21 -40.21
C LYS A 218 8.55 -4.76 -41.58
N GLU A 219 9.27 -3.99 -42.42
CA GLU A 219 9.69 -4.41 -43.73
C GLU A 219 10.49 -5.73 -43.66
N ALA A 220 11.41 -5.84 -42.73
CA ALA A 220 12.23 -7.04 -42.57
C ALA A 220 11.37 -8.26 -42.11
N ALA A 221 10.44 -8.04 -41.14
CA ALA A 221 9.59 -9.10 -40.61
C ALA A 221 8.60 -9.60 -41.68
N PHE A 222 7.92 -8.69 -42.39
CA PHE A 222 6.88 -9.02 -43.39
C PHE A 222 7.43 -9.52 -44.70
N ALA A 223 8.68 -9.19 -45.03
CA ALA A 223 9.37 -9.73 -46.21
C ALA A 223 9.80 -11.21 -46.02
N PHE A 224 9.96 -11.67 -44.77
CA PHE A 224 10.36 -13.03 -44.47
C PHE A 224 9.28 -14.04 -44.88
N ARG A 225 9.68 -15.13 -45.54
CA ARG A 225 8.74 -16.19 -45.97
C ARG A 225 8.82 -17.40 -45.06
N GLY A 226 7.67 -17.78 -44.46
CA GLY A 226 7.59 -18.89 -43.51
C GLY A 226 8.02 -18.48 -42.10
N THR A 227 8.57 -19.43 -41.35
CA THR A 227 9.03 -19.27 -39.98
C THR A 227 10.55 -19.46 -39.89
N GLY A 228 11.19 -18.82 -38.93
CA GLY A 228 12.63 -18.98 -38.72
C GLY A 228 13.34 -17.67 -38.41
N LEU A 229 14.67 -17.76 -38.30
CA LEU A 229 15.57 -16.67 -37.97
C LEU A 229 15.93 -15.87 -39.24
N LEU A 230 15.88 -14.55 -39.19
CA LEU A 230 16.35 -13.70 -40.25
C LEU A 230 17.87 -13.90 -40.46
N SER A 231 18.31 -13.74 -41.71
CA SER A 231 19.69 -14.04 -42.10
C SER A 231 20.73 -13.06 -41.58
N ASP A 232 20.37 -11.80 -41.32
CA ASP A 232 21.25 -10.75 -40.79
C ASP A 232 20.45 -9.91 -39.73
N VAL A 233 21.18 -9.08 -39.01
CA VAL A 233 20.62 -8.12 -38.06
C VAL A 233 19.93 -6.97 -38.79
N VAL A 234 18.82 -6.48 -38.24
CA VAL A 234 18.07 -5.34 -38.75
C VAL A 234 18.47 -4.11 -37.97
N GLU A 235 18.84 -3.04 -38.66
CA GLU A 235 19.19 -1.76 -38.06
C GLU A 235 17.98 -0.83 -38.04
N THR A 236 17.72 -0.20 -36.89
CA THR A 236 16.67 0.79 -36.71
C THR A 236 17.18 1.96 -35.87
N GLU A 237 16.39 2.99 -35.68
CA GLU A 237 16.72 4.09 -34.76
C GLU A 237 16.93 3.65 -33.30
N PHE A 238 16.38 2.50 -32.88
CA PHE A 238 16.53 1.96 -31.53
C PHE A 238 17.78 1.09 -31.34
N GLY A 239 18.43 0.68 -32.40
CA GLY A 239 19.61 -0.19 -32.39
C GLY A 239 19.53 -1.34 -33.37
N TYR A 240 20.16 -2.45 -33.03
CA TYR A 240 20.30 -3.63 -33.92
C TYR A 240 19.42 -4.77 -33.39
N HIS A 241 18.59 -5.33 -34.28
CA HIS A 241 17.64 -6.38 -33.94
C HIS A 241 18.01 -7.71 -34.57
N ILE A 242 18.02 -8.77 -33.78
CA ILE A 242 17.90 -10.14 -34.26
C ILE A 242 16.42 -10.50 -34.24
N ILE A 243 15.88 -10.90 -35.40
CA ILE A 243 14.43 -11.18 -35.51
C ILE A 243 14.26 -12.66 -35.86
N LYS A 244 13.33 -13.33 -35.17
CA LYS A 244 12.88 -14.69 -35.44
C LYS A 244 11.38 -14.67 -35.67
N ILE A 245 10.95 -15.06 -36.87
CA ILE A 245 9.55 -15.25 -37.19
C ILE A 245 9.10 -16.57 -36.59
N THR A 246 8.16 -16.54 -35.65
CA THR A 246 7.65 -17.72 -34.94
C THR A 246 6.39 -18.29 -35.60
N GLU A 247 5.56 -17.40 -36.21
CA GLU A 247 4.43 -17.80 -37.04
C GLU A 247 4.47 -17.02 -38.37
N ALA A 248 4.21 -17.74 -39.47
CA ALA A 248 4.26 -17.16 -40.81
C ALA A 248 3.19 -16.07 -41.02
N LYS A 249 3.51 -15.16 -41.94
CA LYS A 249 2.59 -14.10 -42.31
C LYS A 249 1.24 -14.65 -42.76
N THR A 250 0.16 -14.08 -42.20
CA THR A 250 -1.24 -14.42 -42.53
C THR A 250 -2.10 -13.17 -42.51
N SER A 251 -3.14 -13.13 -43.36
CA SER A 251 -4.23 -12.14 -43.31
C SER A 251 -5.55 -12.76 -42.81
N ARG A 252 -5.46 -13.96 -42.24
CA ARG A 252 -6.62 -14.75 -41.81
C ARG A 252 -7.39 -14.03 -40.70
N GLU A 253 -8.69 -13.81 -40.94
CA GLU A 253 -9.64 -13.31 -39.96
C GLU A 253 -10.68 -14.36 -39.62
N LEU A 254 -11.09 -14.39 -38.35
CA LEU A 254 -12.11 -15.32 -37.88
C LEU A 254 -13.35 -14.54 -37.45
N LYS A 255 -14.51 -14.90 -37.97
CA LYS A 255 -15.80 -14.49 -37.38
C LYS A 255 -16.16 -15.53 -36.34
N ILE A 256 -16.30 -15.09 -35.09
CA ILE A 256 -16.53 -15.98 -33.95
C ILE A 256 -17.84 -15.57 -33.27
N ALA A 257 -18.71 -16.54 -33.06
CA ALA A 257 -19.84 -16.44 -32.13
C ALA A 257 -19.38 -16.86 -30.75
N VAL A 258 -19.75 -16.09 -29.73
CA VAL A 258 -19.33 -16.23 -28.33
C VAL A 258 -20.56 -16.31 -27.46
N ILE A 259 -20.66 -17.39 -26.68
CA ILE A 259 -21.67 -17.54 -25.64
C ILE A 259 -20.93 -17.54 -24.30
N GLU A 260 -21.26 -16.62 -23.43
CA GLU A 260 -20.76 -16.49 -22.08
C GLU A 260 -21.88 -16.74 -21.09
N LYS A 261 -21.60 -17.52 -20.05
CA LYS A 261 -22.50 -17.75 -18.92
C LYS A 261 -21.77 -17.44 -17.63
N GLU A 262 -22.29 -16.46 -16.90
CA GLU A 262 -21.73 -16.07 -15.63
C GLU A 262 -22.07 -17.09 -14.55
N LEU A 263 -21.07 -17.43 -13.73
CA LEU A 263 -21.24 -18.31 -12.58
C LEU A 263 -21.74 -17.49 -11.39
N PHE A 264 -22.95 -17.69 -11.00
CA PHE A 264 -23.59 -17.04 -9.86
C PHE A 264 -23.90 -18.03 -8.74
N VAL A 265 -24.09 -17.51 -7.56
CA VAL A 265 -24.47 -18.29 -6.39
C VAL A 265 -25.96 -18.61 -6.47
N SER A 266 -26.32 -19.88 -6.36
CA SER A 266 -27.72 -20.27 -6.25
C SER A 266 -28.30 -19.98 -4.87
N ASP A 267 -29.63 -19.89 -4.80
CA ASP A 267 -30.37 -19.77 -3.54
C ASP A 267 -30.04 -20.93 -2.58
N GLU A 268 -29.77 -22.13 -3.10
CA GLU A 268 -29.42 -23.32 -2.30
C GLU A 268 -28.04 -23.10 -1.63
N THR A 269 -27.06 -22.63 -2.38
CA THR A 269 -25.72 -22.33 -1.85
C THR A 269 -25.77 -21.20 -0.82
N GLN A 270 -26.55 -20.15 -1.08
CA GLN A 270 -26.76 -19.04 -0.14
C GLN A 270 -27.42 -19.51 1.16
N ASN A 271 -28.49 -20.30 1.05
CA ASN A 271 -29.21 -20.87 2.19
C ASN A 271 -28.32 -21.83 3.00
N GLU A 272 -27.45 -22.61 2.37
CA GLU A 272 -26.50 -23.47 3.06
C GLU A 272 -25.47 -22.68 3.86
N ALA A 273 -24.90 -21.61 3.30
CA ALA A 273 -23.97 -20.72 3.99
C ALA A 273 -24.66 -20.04 5.20
N TYR A 274 -25.89 -19.56 5.03
CA TYR A 274 -26.69 -19.01 6.13
C TYR A 274 -26.96 -20.06 7.23
N ARG A 275 -27.35 -21.26 6.85
CA ARG A 275 -27.62 -22.37 7.79
C ARG A 275 -26.36 -22.72 8.61
N GLN A 276 -25.19 -22.74 7.99
CA GLN A 276 -23.93 -22.99 8.68
C GLN A 276 -23.63 -21.87 9.70
N ALA A 277 -23.81 -20.61 9.30
CA ALA A 277 -23.64 -19.46 10.18
C ALA A 277 -24.64 -19.51 11.37
N GLU A 278 -25.91 -19.87 11.12
CA GLU A 278 -26.95 -19.99 12.14
C GLU A 278 -26.64 -21.11 13.14
N LEU A 279 -26.28 -22.29 12.66
CA LEU A 279 -25.87 -23.42 13.52
C LEU A 279 -24.67 -23.06 14.39
N PHE A 280 -23.69 -22.37 13.84
CA PHE A 280 -22.52 -21.90 14.56
C PHE A 280 -22.91 -20.88 15.64
N SER A 281 -23.76 -19.87 15.31
CA SER A 281 -24.23 -18.87 16.26
C SER A 281 -24.99 -19.50 17.43
N GLN A 282 -25.83 -20.52 17.17
CA GLN A 282 -26.60 -21.22 18.20
C GLN A 282 -25.73 -22.12 19.09
N ALA A 283 -24.66 -22.70 18.55
CA ALA A 283 -23.75 -23.59 19.29
C ALA A 283 -22.74 -22.82 20.14
N ALA A 284 -22.33 -21.64 19.72
CA ALA A 284 -21.39 -20.76 20.42
C ALA A 284 -22.17 -19.86 21.40
N THR A 285 -21.95 -20.01 22.70
CA THR A 285 -22.67 -19.25 23.74
C THR A 285 -21.82 -18.22 24.50
N ASP A 286 -20.49 -18.32 24.33
CA ASP A 286 -19.49 -17.42 24.93
C ASP A 286 -18.18 -17.46 24.13
N VAL A 287 -17.15 -16.70 24.58
CA VAL A 287 -15.84 -16.64 23.91
C VAL A 287 -15.16 -17.99 23.81
N ALA A 288 -15.28 -18.84 24.85
CA ALA A 288 -14.59 -20.14 24.89
C ALA A 288 -15.24 -21.11 23.90
N SER A 289 -16.58 -21.29 23.99
CA SER A 289 -17.34 -22.14 23.08
C SER A 289 -17.29 -21.65 21.63
N PHE A 290 -17.19 -20.31 21.40
CA PHE A 290 -16.99 -19.75 20.08
C PHE A 290 -15.67 -20.23 19.45
N GLY A 291 -14.59 -20.24 20.22
CA GLY A 291 -13.30 -20.76 19.77
C GLY A 291 -13.30 -22.28 19.54
N GLU A 292 -13.95 -23.04 20.44
CA GLU A 292 -14.08 -24.49 20.33
C GLU A 292 -14.89 -24.91 19.10
N GLN A 293 -16.05 -24.27 18.88
CA GLN A 293 -16.89 -24.53 17.72
C GLN A 293 -16.19 -24.15 16.40
N ALA A 294 -15.44 -23.06 16.38
CA ALA A 294 -14.67 -22.68 15.21
C ALA A 294 -13.59 -23.73 14.89
N LEU A 295 -12.88 -24.21 15.90
CA LEU A 295 -11.84 -25.24 15.73
C LEU A 295 -12.44 -26.57 15.27
N GLU A 296 -13.55 -27.01 15.85
CA GLU A 296 -14.23 -28.27 15.51
C GLU A 296 -14.68 -28.28 14.06
N ASN A 297 -15.21 -27.14 13.58
CA ASN A 297 -15.72 -27.01 12.22
C ASN A 297 -14.69 -26.44 11.22
N THR A 298 -13.43 -26.29 11.63
CA THR A 298 -12.34 -25.76 10.81
C THR A 298 -12.56 -24.33 10.31
N TYR A 299 -13.33 -23.51 11.02
CA TYR A 299 -13.54 -22.10 10.72
C TYR A 299 -12.39 -21.27 11.26
N VAL A 300 -12.06 -20.19 10.53
CA VAL A 300 -11.01 -19.26 10.94
C VAL A 300 -11.58 -18.14 11.79
N VAL A 301 -11.18 -18.09 13.05
CA VAL A 301 -11.50 -16.96 13.93
C VAL A 301 -10.60 -15.78 13.58
N LYS A 302 -11.23 -14.66 13.26
CA LYS A 302 -10.57 -13.37 13.03
C LYS A 302 -10.87 -12.46 14.22
N SER A 303 -9.96 -11.53 14.53
CA SER A 303 -10.15 -10.55 15.59
C SER A 303 -10.12 -9.13 15.05
N ALA A 304 -10.93 -8.26 15.63
CA ALA A 304 -10.91 -6.83 15.36
C ALA A 304 -10.97 -6.09 16.71
N ASN A 305 -9.91 -5.33 16.98
CA ASN A 305 -9.71 -4.67 18.26
C ASN A 305 -9.79 -3.16 18.12
N ARG A 306 -10.14 -2.47 19.19
CA ARG A 306 -10.26 -1.02 19.29
C ARG A 306 -11.24 -0.42 18.26
N LEU A 307 -12.31 -1.12 18.00
CA LEU A 307 -13.36 -0.63 17.12
C LEU A 307 -14.04 0.58 17.75
N GLY A 308 -14.09 1.68 17.02
CA GLY A 308 -14.81 2.89 17.41
C GLY A 308 -16.28 2.83 17.01
N LYS A 309 -17.15 3.53 17.76
CA LYS A 309 -18.60 3.54 17.51
C LYS A 309 -19.03 3.99 16.10
N ASN A 310 -18.17 4.73 15.42
CA ASN A 310 -18.43 5.25 14.07
C ASN A 310 -17.68 4.48 12.97
N ASP A 311 -16.99 3.41 13.30
CA ASP A 311 -16.30 2.59 12.31
C ASP A 311 -17.30 1.94 11.37
N LYS A 312 -16.88 1.79 10.12
CA LYS A 312 -17.67 1.16 9.04
C LYS A 312 -17.07 -0.18 8.62
N ARG A 313 -15.82 -0.41 9.00
CA ARG A 313 -15.05 -1.62 8.62
C ARG A 313 -14.97 -2.58 9.79
N LEU A 314 -15.02 -3.87 9.46
CA LEU A 314 -14.69 -4.94 10.37
C LEU A 314 -13.51 -5.73 9.77
N GLY A 315 -12.31 -5.41 10.21
CA GLY A 315 -11.10 -5.97 9.59
C GLY A 315 -11.04 -5.64 8.09
N THR A 316 -11.08 -6.66 7.23
CA THR A 316 -11.10 -6.51 5.76
C THR A 316 -12.50 -6.24 5.18
N ILE A 317 -13.57 -6.43 5.98
CA ILE A 317 -14.96 -6.26 5.56
C ILE A 317 -15.29 -4.76 5.53
N GLN A 318 -15.70 -4.25 4.36
CA GLN A 318 -15.94 -2.81 4.16
C GLN A 318 -17.24 -2.33 4.81
N ASN A 319 -18.29 -3.16 4.81
CA ASN A 319 -19.62 -2.82 5.25
C ASN A 319 -20.00 -3.48 6.58
N GLY A 320 -19.09 -3.44 7.58
CA GLY A 320 -19.28 -4.03 8.91
C GLY A 320 -20.15 -3.23 9.86
N ARG A 321 -20.91 -2.24 9.37
CA ARG A 321 -21.64 -1.28 10.23
C ARG A 321 -22.68 -1.92 11.14
N SER A 322 -23.40 -2.94 10.67
CA SER A 322 -24.40 -3.67 11.46
C SER A 322 -23.77 -4.37 12.67
N VAL A 323 -22.56 -4.93 12.49
CA VAL A 323 -21.80 -5.56 13.57
C VAL A 323 -21.35 -4.51 14.60
N ILE A 324 -20.84 -3.36 14.14
CA ILE A 324 -20.46 -2.24 15.03
C ILE A 324 -21.68 -1.70 15.81
N TYR A 325 -22.84 -1.58 15.14
CA TYR A 325 -24.07 -1.16 15.80
C TYR A 325 -24.48 -2.13 16.91
N TRP A 326 -24.46 -3.45 16.65
CA TRP A 326 -24.73 -4.48 17.65
C TRP A 326 -23.75 -4.37 18.82
N LEU A 327 -22.46 -4.25 18.53
CA LEU A 327 -21.36 -4.20 19.49
C LEU A 327 -21.50 -3.04 20.51
N TYR A 328 -22.09 -1.90 20.09
CA TYR A 328 -22.25 -0.71 20.94
C TYR A 328 -23.62 -0.53 21.57
N ASN A 329 -24.63 -1.22 21.04
CA ASN A 329 -26.02 -0.98 21.50
C ASN A 329 -26.71 -2.21 22.11
N LYS A 330 -26.14 -3.39 21.90
CA LYS A 330 -26.79 -4.66 22.31
C LYS A 330 -25.86 -5.63 23.01
N ALA A 331 -24.57 -5.69 22.63
CA ALA A 331 -23.66 -6.73 23.07
C ALA A 331 -23.11 -6.43 24.47
N ASP A 332 -23.02 -7.48 25.28
CA ASP A 332 -22.20 -7.54 26.49
C ASP A 332 -20.92 -8.33 26.24
N VAL A 333 -19.87 -8.12 27.06
CA VAL A 333 -18.60 -8.88 26.92
C VAL A 333 -18.87 -10.38 27.12
N GLY A 334 -18.51 -11.17 26.12
CA GLY A 334 -18.75 -12.61 26.05
C GLY A 334 -20.00 -12.99 25.25
N GLU A 335 -20.85 -12.05 24.89
CA GLU A 335 -22.05 -12.32 24.13
C GLU A 335 -21.74 -12.64 22.66
N VAL A 336 -22.41 -13.66 22.13
CA VAL A 336 -22.33 -14.08 20.71
C VAL A 336 -23.52 -13.48 19.97
N SER A 337 -23.25 -12.97 18.79
CA SER A 337 -24.28 -12.33 17.94
C SER A 337 -25.17 -13.34 17.22
N ASP A 338 -26.34 -12.88 16.81
CA ASP A 338 -27.05 -13.47 15.67
C ASP A 338 -26.19 -13.37 14.39
N VAL A 339 -26.67 -14.01 13.32
CA VAL A 339 -26.02 -13.96 12.00
C VAL A 339 -26.19 -12.58 11.38
N PHE A 340 -25.10 -11.94 10.99
CA PHE A 340 -25.11 -10.73 10.18
C PHE A 340 -24.99 -11.11 8.69
N GLU A 341 -25.90 -10.58 7.90
CA GLU A 341 -25.83 -10.66 6.43
C GLU A 341 -25.07 -9.43 5.89
N LEU A 342 -23.94 -9.68 5.22
CA LEU A 342 -23.02 -8.65 4.70
C LEU A 342 -22.66 -8.98 3.24
N GLU A 343 -23.34 -8.34 2.29
CA GLU A 343 -23.12 -8.54 0.85
C GLU A 343 -23.01 -10.06 0.46
N ASN A 344 -21.81 -10.55 0.22
CA ASN A 344 -21.56 -11.93 -0.22
C ASN A 344 -21.03 -12.83 0.91
N GLN A 345 -21.41 -12.57 2.15
CA GLN A 345 -20.93 -13.34 3.30
C GLN A 345 -21.86 -13.19 4.51
N TYR A 346 -21.85 -14.19 5.37
CA TYR A 346 -22.47 -14.12 6.68
C TYR A 346 -21.37 -14.01 7.75
N VAL A 347 -21.66 -13.31 8.83
CA VAL A 347 -20.73 -13.11 9.94
C VAL A 347 -21.42 -13.41 11.25
N VAL A 348 -20.74 -14.17 12.11
CA VAL A 348 -21.08 -14.33 13.52
C VAL A 348 -19.92 -13.78 14.33
N ALA A 349 -20.23 -12.97 15.34
CA ALA A 349 -19.25 -12.31 16.17
C ALA A 349 -19.45 -12.59 17.65
N VAL A 350 -18.39 -12.49 18.45
CA VAL A 350 -18.44 -12.50 19.90
C VAL A 350 -17.69 -11.29 20.44
N MET A 351 -18.29 -10.52 21.35
CA MET A 351 -17.64 -9.41 22.01
C MET A 351 -16.58 -9.92 22.99
N THR A 352 -15.32 -9.52 22.80
CA THR A 352 -14.19 -10.00 23.63
C THR A 352 -13.70 -8.99 24.64
N GLY A 353 -14.05 -7.72 24.47
CA GLY A 353 -13.63 -6.68 25.40
C GLY A 353 -14.25 -5.33 25.12
N GLU A 354 -14.21 -4.49 26.15
CA GLU A 354 -14.66 -3.11 26.06
C GLU A 354 -13.70 -2.17 26.80
N GLN A 355 -13.62 -0.98 26.30
CA GLN A 355 -13.00 0.15 26.97
C GLN A 355 -13.96 1.33 26.88
N GLU A 356 -14.36 1.86 28.03
CA GLU A 356 -15.15 3.06 28.08
C GLU A 356 -14.31 4.31 27.80
N LYS A 357 -14.97 5.40 27.40
CA LYS A 357 -14.33 6.70 27.23
C LYS A 357 -13.78 7.18 28.55
N GLY A 358 -12.54 7.66 28.56
CA GLY A 358 -11.88 8.19 29.76
C GLY A 358 -10.37 8.02 29.72
N THR A 359 -9.74 8.15 30.88
CA THR A 359 -8.28 7.98 31.00
C THR A 359 -7.88 6.53 30.73
N ALA A 360 -6.85 6.34 29.90
CA ALA A 360 -6.29 5.02 29.58
C ALA A 360 -5.94 4.23 30.86
N ARG A 361 -6.11 2.91 30.83
CA ARG A 361 -5.67 2.07 31.94
C ARG A 361 -4.14 2.05 32.00
N LEU A 362 -3.60 2.04 33.22
CA LEU A 362 -2.15 2.06 33.42
C LEU A 362 -1.44 0.93 32.65
N GLU A 363 -2.04 -0.24 32.56
CA GLU A 363 -1.48 -1.39 31.85
C GLU A 363 -1.25 -1.12 30.34
N ASP A 364 -2.15 -0.33 29.72
CA ASP A 364 -2.10 -0.01 28.30
C ASP A 364 -1.01 1.04 27.97
N VAL A 365 -0.64 1.87 28.92
CA VAL A 365 0.32 2.99 28.77
C VAL A 365 1.57 2.84 29.66
N ARG A 366 1.68 1.73 30.39
CA ARG A 366 2.77 1.47 31.37
C ARG A 366 4.16 1.70 30.80
N ASN A 367 4.46 1.16 29.63
CA ASN A 367 5.80 1.26 29.03
C ASN A 367 6.14 2.71 28.66
N GLU A 368 5.17 3.46 28.18
CA GLU A 368 5.34 4.87 27.84
C GLU A 368 5.57 5.71 29.10
N ILE A 369 4.69 5.58 30.08
CA ILE A 369 4.78 6.33 31.34
C ILE A 369 6.05 5.94 32.10
N SER A 370 6.45 4.67 32.12
CA SER A 370 7.68 4.24 32.79
C SER A 370 8.91 4.98 32.27
N ARG A 371 9.02 5.18 30.96
CA ARG A 371 10.13 5.93 30.37
C ARG A 371 10.11 7.39 30.83
N LYS A 372 8.94 8.06 30.80
CA LYS A 372 8.81 9.45 31.22
C LYS A 372 9.17 9.60 32.71
N VAL A 373 8.69 8.70 33.57
CA VAL A 373 9.00 8.73 35.01
C VAL A 373 10.50 8.44 35.29
N ILE A 374 11.11 7.50 34.56
CA ILE A 374 12.57 7.23 34.62
C ILE A 374 13.35 8.51 34.25
N ASP A 375 13.00 9.16 33.16
CA ASP A 375 13.67 10.37 32.70
C ASP A 375 13.52 11.52 33.70
N GLN A 376 12.35 11.75 34.27
CA GLN A 376 12.12 12.73 35.35
C GLN A 376 13.00 12.44 36.59
N LYS A 377 13.09 11.17 36.99
CA LYS A 377 13.96 10.77 38.13
C LYS A 377 15.43 10.97 37.81
N LYS A 378 15.86 10.64 36.59
CA LYS A 378 17.23 10.93 36.14
C LYS A 378 17.49 12.45 36.14
N ALA A 379 16.55 13.24 35.59
CA ALA A 379 16.67 14.68 35.60
C ALA A 379 16.85 15.21 37.02
N SER A 380 16.02 14.77 37.95
CA SER A 380 16.09 15.20 39.37
C SER A 380 17.44 14.81 40.00
N GLN A 381 17.95 13.60 39.78
CA GLN A 381 19.25 13.16 40.31
C GLN A 381 20.41 13.90 39.66
N ILE A 382 20.37 14.17 38.37
CA ILE A 382 21.38 14.93 37.63
C ILE A 382 21.40 16.36 38.14
N MET A 383 20.24 17.01 38.28
CA MET A 383 20.11 18.38 38.81
C MET A 383 20.65 18.49 40.24
N ALA A 384 20.32 17.55 41.12
CA ALA A 384 20.83 17.49 42.48
C ALA A 384 22.36 17.36 42.52
N LYS A 385 22.93 16.50 41.66
CA LYS A 385 24.37 16.36 41.54
C LYS A 385 25.05 17.62 41.01
N LEU A 386 24.48 18.27 39.98
CA LEU A 386 24.99 19.50 39.41
C LEU A 386 24.93 20.67 40.41
N ALA A 387 23.89 20.72 41.26
CA ALA A 387 23.76 21.72 42.33
C ALA A 387 24.92 21.68 43.36
N SER A 388 25.55 20.51 43.54
CA SER A 388 26.70 20.30 44.41
C SER A 388 28.03 20.66 43.75
N THR A 389 28.05 20.98 42.46
CA THR A 389 29.27 21.35 41.72
C THR A 389 29.40 22.90 41.63
N SER A 390 30.65 23.41 41.55
CA SER A 390 30.94 24.84 41.43
C SER A 390 32.04 25.06 40.37
N GLY A 391 32.21 26.28 39.95
CA GLY A 391 33.20 26.66 38.93
C GLY A 391 32.55 26.90 37.55
N SER A 392 33.40 26.95 36.53
CA SER A 392 32.95 27.08 35.13
C SER A 392 32.12 25.87 34.66
N TYR A 393 31.49 25.96 33.51
CA TYR A 393 30.75 24.83 32.94
C TYR A 393 31.68 23.65 32.62
N GLU A 394 32.93 23.92 32.23
CA GLU A 394 33.95 22.88 32.01
C GLU A 394 34.32 22.18 33.33
N ASP A 395 34.52 22.97 34.41
CA ASP A 395 34.83 22.40 35.73
C ASP A 395 33.70 21.56 36.26
N ARG A 396 32.45 22.02 36.10
CA ARG A 396 31.24 21.29 36.50
C ARG A 396 31.05 20.03 35.67
N ALA A 397 31.32 20.07 34.34
CA ALA A 397 31.28 18.90 33.47
C ALA A 397 32.32 17.88 33.89
N ALA A 398 33.54 18.30 34.17
CA ALA A 398 34.62 17.43 34.66
C ALA A 398 34.30 16.83 36.05
N ALA A 399 33.75 17.62 36.95
CA ALA A 399 33.30 17.16 38.27
C ALA A 399 32.09 16.17 38.18
N TYR A 400 31.20 16.35 37.24
CA TYR A 400 30.08 15.44 37.01
C TYR A 400 30.59 14.06 36.53
N GLY A 401 31.53 14.07 35.57
CA GLY A 401 32.18 12.87 35.04
C GLY A 401 31.78 12.55 33.60
N THR A 402 31.99 11.32 33.20
CA THR A 402 31.86 10.87 31.82
C THR A 402 30.45 11.18 31.22
N GLY A 403 30.45 11.80 30.04
CA GLY A 403 29.25 12.13 29.26
C GLY A 403 28.72 13.53 29.45
N ALA A 404 29.07 14.25 30.55
CA ALA A 404 28.76 15.66 30.68
C ALA A 404 29.57 16.48 29.67
N ARG A 405 28.98 17.54 29.10
CA ARG A 405 29.61 18.38 28.06
C ARG A 405 29.39 19.85 28.36
N ALA A 406 30.43 20.61 28.24
CA ALA A 406 30.35 22.07 28.20
C ALA A 406 30.62 22.53 26.77
N GLY A 407 30.02 23.61 26.35
CA GLY A 407 30.20 24.15 25.01
C GLY A 407 29.54 25.51 24.82
N SER A 408 29.74 26.07 23.64
CA SER A 408 29.08 27.30 23.19
C SER A 408 28.35 27.07 21.89
N SER A 409 27.22 27.73 21.71
CA SER A 409 26.38 27.60 20.49
C SER A 409 25.69 28.93 20.19
N GLU A 410 25.38 29.10 18.91
CA GLU A 410 24.47 30.15 18.47
C GLU A 410 23.06 29.58 18.37
N VAL A 411 22.08 30.31 18.87
CA VAL A 411 20.65 29.94 18.86
C VAL A 411 19.77 31.11 18.48
N ASN A 412 18.65 30.85 17.90
CA ASN A 412 17.59 31.82 17.63
C ASN A 412 16.21 31.14 17.79
N LEU A 413 15.14 31.93 17.91
CA LEU A 413 13.76 31.39 18.07
C LEU A 413 13.25 30.53 16.90
N GLY A 414 13.96 30.51 15.78
CA GLY A 414 13.69 29.61 14.66
C GLY A 414 14.40 28.28 14.78
N SER A 415 15.35 28.13 15.70
CA SER A 415 16.08 26.90 15.98
C SER A 415 15.25 25.97 16.86
N ASN A 416 15.41 24.68 16.66
CA ASN A 416 14.85 23.63 17.55
C ASN A 416 15.95 22.74 18.14
N SER A 417 17.21 23.06 17.87
CA SER A 417 18.37 22.27 18.28
C SER A 417 19.53 23.18 18.71
N ILE A 418 20.42 22.62 19.52
CA ILE A 418 21.66 23.27 19.97
C ILE A 418 22.84 22.41 19.51
N THR A 419 23.86 23.05 18.93
CA THR A 419 25.05 22.34 18.48
C THR A 419 25.72 21.59 19.66
N GLY A 420 26.02 20.31 19.47
CA GLY A 420 26.58 19.43 20.50
C GLY A 420 25.57 18.82 21.47
N VAL A 421 24.30 19.23 21.42
CA VAL A 421 23.21 18.71 22.24
C VAL A 421 22.19 17.93 21.38
N GLY A 422 21.82 18.47 20.22
CA GLY A 422 20.76 17.96 19.37
C GLY A 422 19.43 18.69 19.60
N LEU A 423 18.32 17.98 19.43
CA LEU A 423 16.97 18.54 19.58
C LEU A 423 16.73 19.00 21.03
N ALA A 424 16.52 20.29 21.23
CA ALA A 424 16.37 20.94 22.55
C ALA A 424 15.52 22.21 22.45
N PRO A 425 14.26 22.16 21.98
CA PRO A 425 13.44 23.37 21.78
C PRO A 425 13.18 24.15 23.08
N VAL A 426 13.04 23.43 24.21
CA VAL A 426 12.89 24.06 25.54
C VAL A 426 14.12 24.89 25.87
N ALA A 427 15.33 24.36 25.65
CA ALA A 427 16.58 25.08 25.94
C ALA A 427 16.76 26.28 25.02
N VAL A 428 16.34 26.21 23.76
CA VAL A 428 16.34 27.37 22.84
C VAL A 428 15.39 28.47 23.36
N GLY A 429 14.18 28.09 23.78
CA GLY A 429 13.20 29.04 24.35
C GLY A 429 13.74 29.71 25.60
N VAL A 430 14.31 28.93 26.51
CA VAL A 430 14.96 29.44 27.73
C VAL A 430 16.11 30.40 27.37
N ALA A 431 17.02 30.01 26.50
CA ALA A 431 18.16 30.81 26.06
C ALA A 431 17.74 32.20 25.51
N CYS A 432 16.69 32.19 24.66
CA CYS A 432 16.19 33.46 24.09
C CYS A 432 15.43 34.34 25.10
N SER A 433 15.01 33.82 26.25
CA SER A 433 14.34 34.59 27.31
C SER A 433 15.30 35.25 28.29
N LEU A 434 16.56 34.83 28.36
CA LEU A 434 17.57 35.36 29.26
C LEU A 434 18.03 36.79 28.87
N ASP A 435 18.52 37.52 29.86
CA ASP A 435 19.29 38.75 29.65
C ASP A 435 20.79 38.45 29.52
N GLU A 436 21.54 39.34 28.86
CA GLU A 436 22.96 39.15 28.63
C GLU A 436 23.73 39.04 29.96
N GLY A 437 24.51 38.00 30.10
CA GLY A 437 25.21 37.61 31.33
C GLY A 437 24.39 36.80 32.32
N GLU A 438 23.06 36.60 32.08
CA GLU A 438 22.23 35.80 32.95
C GLU A 438 22.45 34.30 32.75
N SER A 439 22.37 33.56 33.85
CA SER A 439 22.57 32.09 33.90
C SER A 439 21.37 31.39 34.53
N THR A 440 21.03 30.20 33.99
CA THR A 440 19.98 29.38 34.57
C THR A 440 20.51 28.47 35.70
N ALA A 441 19.62 28.05 36.58
CA ALA A 441 19.82 26.80 37.32
C ALA A 441 19.76 25.60 36.34
N ALA A 442 20.14 24.42 36.80
CA ALA A 442 19.97 23.21 36.01
C ALA A 442 18.48 22.93 35.78
N PHE A 443 18.11 22.66 34.53
CA PHE A 443 16.72 22.34 34.14
C PHE A 443 16.66 21.19 33.14
N GLU A 444 15.53 20.53 33.09
CA GLU A 444 15.29 19.38 32.22
C GLU A 444 15.11 19.83 30.77
N VAL A 445 15.69 19.06 29.86
CA VAL A 445 15.49 19.15 28.41
C VAL A 445 15.16 17.74 27.87
N GLN A 446 14.78 17.64 26.61
CA GLN A 446 14.21 16.43 26.02
C GLN A 446 14.99 15.12 26.29
N ASN A 447 16.33 15.15 26.33
CA ASN A 447 17.16 13.96 26.51
C ASN A 447 18.23 14.12 27.61
N GLY A 448 18.02 15.03 28.54
CA GLY A 448 19.02 15.31 29.58
C GLY A 448 18.70 16.55 30.40
N VAL A 449 19.73 17.10 31.04
CA VAL A 449 19.66 18.28 31.87
C VAL A 449 20.64 19.32 31.35
N MET A 450 20.23 20.57 31.32
CA MET A 450 21.07 21.70 30.88
C MET A 450 21.19 22.80 31.93
N MET A 451 22.29 23.56 31.84
CA MET A 451 22.47 24.91 32.38
C MET A 451 22.91 25.80 31.24
N ILE A 452 22.41 27.02 31.16
CA ILE A 452 22.70 27.95 30.08
C ILE A 452 23.11 29.31 30.69
N THR A 453 24.10 29.95 30.06
CA THR A 453 24.41 31.36 30.26
C THR A 453 24.29 32.07 28.94
N LEU A 454 23.54 33.15 28.85
CA LEU A 454 23.49 34.00 27.69
C LEU A 454 24.71 34.90 27.66
N ARG A 455 25.60 34.67 26.67
CA ARG A 455 26.84 35.44 26.52
C ARG A 455 26.62 36.77 25.81
N THR A 456 25.90 36.72 24.69
CA THR A 456 25.55 37.88 23.89
C THR A 456 24.13 37.82 23.39
N LYS A 457 23.39 38.90 23.58
CA LYS A 457 22.02 39.08 23.08
C LYS A 457 22.07 39.93 21.82
N ALA A 458 21.67 39.37 20.70
CA ALA A 458 21.62 40.17 19.47
C ALA A 458 20.57 41.28 19.61
N ALA A 459 21.03 42.53 19.45
CA ALA A 459 20.13 43.65 19.32
C ALA A 459 19.50 43.61 17.93
N LEU A 460 18.17 43.63 17.86
CA LEU A 460 17.44 43.78 16.61
C LEU A 460 17.33 45.28 16.31
N GLU A 461 17.89 45.72 15.19
CA GLU A 461 17.65 47.10 14.71
C GLU A 461 16.20 47.20 14.23
N GLU A 462 15.50 48.27 14.63
CA GLU A 462 14.18 48.56 14.06
C GLU A 462 14.29 48.75 12.54
N LEU A 463 13.60 47.91 11.80
CA LEU A 463 13.55 48.06 10.35
C LEU A 463 12.56 49.15 9.96
N SER A 464 12.93 49.94 8.93
CA SER A 464 12.04 50.97 8.37
C SER A 464 10.76 50.40 7.75
N ASP A 465 10.80 49.15 7.30
CA ASP A 465 9.63 48.37 6.92
C ASP A 465 9.87 46.85 7.06
N TYR A 466 8.79 46.08 7.12
CA TYR A 466 8.78 44.62 7.27
C TYR A 466 8.25 43.91 6.03
N GLU A 467 8.21 44.57 4.87
CA GLU A 467 7.51 44.05 3.66
C GLU A 467 8.16 42.76 3.14
N ALA A 468 9.48 42.66 3.18
CA ALA A 468 10.23 41.46 2.82
C ALA A 468 9.82 40.23 3.70
N TYR A 469 9.66 40.47 5.01
CA TYR A 469 9.24 39.43 5.96
C TYR A 469 7.76 39.08 5.80
N ARG A 470 6.88 40.05 5.46
CA ARG A 470 5.50 39.81 5.08
C ARG A 470 5.43 38.92 3.84
N GLY A 471 6.28 39.20 2.84
CA GLY A 471 6.39 38.36 1.64
C GLY A 471 6.77 36.91 1.95
N VAL A 472 7.73 36.68 2.84
CA VAL A 472 8.15 35.35 3.28
C VAL A 472 7.01 34.65 4.02
N VAL A 473 6.30 35.32 4.93
CA VAL A 473 5.16 34.76 5.66
C VAL A 473 4.02 34.44 4.68
N THR A 474 3.68 35.37 3.79
CA THR A 474 2.62 35.17 2.78
C THR A 474 2.96 34.03 1.82
N ASN A 475 4.21 33.95 1.35
CA ASN A 475 4.66 32.86 0.47
C ASN A 475 4.71 31.51 1.21
N ARG A 476 5.08 31.50 2.47
CA ARG A 476 5.05 30.32 3.33
C ARG A 476 3.60 29.82 3.52
N TYR A 477 2.67 30.73 3.82
CA TYR A 477 1.23 30.42 3.88
C TYR A 477 0.69 29.98 2.52
N ALA A 478 1.08 30.59 1.41
CA ALA A 478 0.66 30.19 0.07
C ALA A 478 1.28 28.84 -0.37
N SER A 479 2.51 28.52 0.07
CA SER A 479 3.13 27.21 -0.20
C SER A 479 2.55 26.11 0.67
N TYR A 480 2.16 26.42 1.90
CA TYR A 480 1.38 25.52 2.76
C TYR A 480 0.02 25.24 2.12
N ARG A 481 -0.72 26.25 1.65
CA ARG A 481 -1.99 26.06 0.93
C ARG A 481 -1.85 25.17 -0.30
N ARG A 482 -0.76 25.28 -1.07
CA ARG A 482 -0.59 24.47 -2.30
C ARG A 482 -0.19 23.00 -2.04
N ARG A 483 0.47 22.71 -0.93
CA ARG A 483 0.92 21.34 -0.59
C ARG A 483 -0.01 20.57 0.32
N GLU A 484 -0.89 21.23 1.06
CA GLU A 484 -1.61 20.65 2.20
C GLU A 484 -3.09 21.10 2.28
N GLU A 485 -3.74 21.38 1.14
CA GLU A 485 -5.18 21.67 1.18
C GLU A 485 -6.01 20.64 1.96
N PRO A 486 -5.73 19.32 1.92
CA PRO A 486 -6.46 18.37 2.78
C PRO A 486 -6.10 18.49 4.26
N LEU A 487 -4.82 18.78 4.59
CA LEU A 487 -4.33 18.78 5.98
C LEU A 487 -4.66 20.09 6.73
N THR A 488 -4.63 21.23 6.04
CA THR A 488 -5.00 22.52 6.66
C THR A 488 -6.50 22.60 6.96
N PHE A 489 -7.32 22.06 6.10
CA PHE A 489 -8.76 21.94 6.33
C PHE A 489 -9.03 20.95 7.48
N GLN A 490 -8.31 19.84 7.52
CA GLN A 490 -8.40 18.84 8.59
C GLN A 490 -7.95 19.41 9.93
N ASN A 491 -6.89 20.22 9.98
CA ASN A 491 -6.41 20.85 11.22
C ASN A 491 -7.41 21.93 11.74
N ILE A 492 -7.99 22.73 10.85
CA ILE A 492 -9.04 23.68 11.21
C ILE A 492 -10.30 22.92 11.63
N TYR A 493 -10.67 21.88 10.90
CA TYR A 493 -11.79 21.02 11.21
C TYR A 493 -11.63 20.33 12.57
N ASN A 494 -10.45 19.76 12.85
CA ASN A 494 -10.13 19.15 14.13
C ASN A 494 -10.16 20.16 15.28
N ALA A 495 -9.57 21.35 15.09
CA ALA A 495 -9.61 22.43 16.09
C ALA A 495 -11.03 22.98 16.33
N LEU A 496 -11.91 22.93 15.32
CA LEU A 496 -13.34 23.28 15.47
C LEU A 496 -14.09 22.17 16.19
N ILE A 497 -13.76 20.91 15.93
CA ILE A 497 -14.32 19.74 16.66
C ILE A 497 -13.90 19.77 18.13
N GLU A 498 -12.63 20.05 18.43
CA GLU A 498 -12.12 20.15 19.80
C GLU A 498 -12.80 21.28 20.61
N LYS A 499 -13.18 22.39 19.94
CA LYS A 499 -13.87 23.52 20.57
C LYS A 499 -15.39 23.41 20.58
N ALA A 500 -15.97 22.61 19.70
CA ALA A 500 -17.37 22.35 19.63
C ALA A 500 -17.66 21.06 20.42
N ASP A 501 -18.54 21.13 21.39
CA ASP A 501 -19.04 19.95 22.11
C ASP A 501 -19.96 19.17 21.15
N ILE A 502 -19.32 18.43 20.21
CA ILE A 502 -20.02 17.66 19.17
C ILE A 502 -20.21 16.24 19.66
N GLU A 503 -21.42 15.90 20.01
CA GLU A 503 -21.84 14.53 20.23
C GLU A 503 -22.19 13.87 18.89
N ASP A 504 -21.30 12.97 18.38
CA ASP A 504 -21.59 12.19 17.20
C ASP A 504 -22.47 10.97 17.56
N ASN A 505 -23.76 11.12 17.32
CA ASN A 505 -24.76 10.09 17.61
C ASN A 505 -25.17 9.28 16.37
N ARG A 506 -24.45 9.37 15.26
CA ARG A 506 -24.76 8.62 14.01
C ARG A 506 -24.82 7.12 14.23
N TYR A 507 -23.99 6.59 15.15
CA TYR A 507 -23.97 5.16 15.49
C TYR A 507 -25.31 4.62 16.03
N LYS A 508 -26.25 5.50 16.44
CA LYS A 508 -27.58 5.10 16.90
C LYS A 508 -28.58 4.89 15.76
N PHE A 509 -28.28 5.34 14.56
CA PHE A 509 -29.24 5.40 13.45
C PHE A 509 -28.81 4.62 12.20
N TYR A 510 -27.54 4.22 12.10
CA TYR A 510 -26.99 3.53 10.93
C TYR A 510 -26.21 2.29 11.31
#